data_5c4ea1165286f3e5ad7227e2dc31cc1e
#
_entry.id   5c4ea1165286f3e5ad7227e2dc31cc1e
#
_cell.length_a   1.000
_cell.length_b   1.000
_cell.length_c   1.000
_cell.angle_alpha   90.00
_cell.angle_beta   90.00
_cell.angle_gamma   90.00
#
_symmetry.space_group_name_H-M   'P 1'
#
loop_
_entity.id
_entity.type
_entity.pdbx_description
1 polymer ?
#
loop_
_entity_poly.entity_id
_entity_poly.type
_entity_poly.pdbx_seq_one_letter_code
_entity_poly.pdbx_strand_id
1 'polypeptide(L)'
;MKGRFAPSPTGYIHLGNVWIALLSYVSTRQQKGQYVVRMEDIDIQRSKRDLGEALLDDLEWLGFEWDEGPRVGGPESTYWQSERQTYYGEILEHLASEKLIYPCFCNRTRLQSIASAPHVGDVIHRYDGHCRHLEDKLIKEFMMSKEPSLRLAVNSCDLDFVDRWQGFQHIHLEG
;
A
#
# COMPACT_ATOMS: atom_id res chain seq x y z
N MET A 1 -21.26 4.28 3.43
CA MET A 1 -20.07 3.45 3.19
C MET A 1 -19.31 4.02 2.01
N LYS A 2 -17.96 3.96 2.04
CA LYS A 2 -17.11 4.33 0.90
C LYS A 2 -16.28 3.11 0.49
N GLY A 3 -16.47 2.64 -0.74
CA GLY A 3 -15.66 1.57 -1.34
C GLY A 3 -14.61 2.13 -2.28
N ARG A 4 -13.59 1.34 -2.60
CA ARG A 4 -12.48 1.81 -3.43
C ARG A 4 -11.94 0.73 -4.35
N PHE A 5 -11.60 1.13 -5.56
CA PHE A 5 -10.68 0.41 -6.44
C PHE A 5 -9.40 1.23 -6.59
N ALA A 6 -8.26 0.62 -6.33
CA ALA A 6 -6.97 1.30 -6.29
C ALA A 6 -5.92 0.53 -7.11
N PRO A 7 -6.01 0.60 -8.45
CA PRO A 7 -5.10 -0.10 -9.34
C PRO A 7 -3.76 0.62 -9.51
N SER A 8 -2.69 -0.18 -9.68
CA SER A 8 -1.38 0.33 -10.12
C SER A 8 -1.28 0.20 -11.65
N PRO A 9 -1.10 1.29 -12.40
CA PRO A 9 -1.09 1.27 -13.87
C PRO A 9 0.28 0.81 -14.42
N THR A 10 0.65 -0.43 -14.12
CA THR A 10 1.92 -1.05 -14.55
C THR A 10 1.79 -1.91 -15.80
N GLY A 11 0.59 -2.06 -16.32
CA GLY A 11 0.21 -2.81 -17.50
C GLY A 11 -1.26 -2.58 -17.85
N TYR A 12 -1.71 -3.17 -18.96
CA TYR A 12 -3.13 -3.16 -19.31
C TYR A 12 -3.95 -3.94 -18.30
N ILE A 13 -5.23 -3.55 -18.15
CA ILE A 13 -6.16 -4.23 -17.26
C ILE A 13 -6.38 -5.68 -17.73
N HIS A 14 -6.51 -6.58 -16.79
CA HIS A 14 -6.83 -7.98 -17.05
C HIS A 14 -8.02 -8.42 -16.19
N LEU A 15 -8.57 -9.60 -16.49
CA LEU A 15 -9.79 -10.10 -15.83
C LEU A 15 -9.70 -10.09 -14.30
N GLY A 16 -8.53 -10.36 -13.73
CA GLY A 16 -8.33 -10.31 -12.27
C GLY A 16 -8.54 -8.92 -11.68
N ASN A 17 -8.08 -7.86 -12.37
CA ASN A 17 -8.32 -6.48 -11.95
C ASN A 17 -9.81 -6.13 -12.05
N VAL A 18 -10.45 -6.51 -13.16
CA VAL A 18 -11.90 -6.29 -13.38
C VAL A 18 -12.72 -6.99 -12.30
N TRP A 19 -12.34 -8.22 -11.94
CA TRP A 19 -13.01 -8.98 -10.90
C TRP A 19 -12.96 -8.29 -9.54
N ILE A 20 -11.80 -7.80 -9.12
CA ILE A 20 -11.65 -7.06 -7.87
C ILE A 20 -12.40 -5.73 -7.91
N ALA A 21 -12.35 -5.02 -9.03
CA ALA A 21 -13.14 -3.80 -9.24
C ALA A 21 -14.64 -4.11 -9.09
N LEU A 22 -15.13 -5.17 -9.75
CA LEU A 22 -16.53 -5.57 -9.71
C LEU A 22 -17.00 -5.92 -8.29
N LEU A 23 -16.24 -6.75 -7.56
CA LEU A 23 -16.60 -7.14 -6.19
C LEU A 23 -16.72 -5.92 -5.27
N SER A 24 -15.73 -5.02 -5.32
CA SER A 24 -15.75 -3.80 -4.51
C SER A 24 -16.87 -2.84 -4.94
N TYR A 25 -17.14 -2.74 -6.24
CA TYR A 25 -18.20 -1.91 -6.81
C TYR A 25 -19.59 -2.39 -6.36
N VAL A 26 -19.90 -3.67 -6.58
CA VAL A 26 -21.20 -4.25 -6.21
C VAL A 26 -21.42 -4.16 -4.71
N SER A 27 -20.42 -4.51 -3.90
CA SER A 27 -20.50 -4.40 -2.43
C SER A 27 -20.80 -2.98 -1.98
N THR A 28 -20.23 -1.98 -2.65
CA THR A 28 -20.43 -0.56 -2.34
C THR A 28 -21.82 -0.11 -2.77
N ARG A 29 -22.22 -0.41 -4.00
CA ARG A 29 -23.50 0.04 -4.58
C ARG A 29 -24.70 -0.62 -3.90
N GLN A 30 -24.63 -1.89 -3.48
CA GLN A 30 -25.67 -2.55 -2.68
C GLN A 30 -25.98 -1.80 -1.36
N GLN A 31 -24.96 -1.13 -0.80
CA GLN A 31 -25.10 -0.34 0.43
C GLN A 31 -25.36 1.16 0.15
N LYS A 32 -25.70 1.51 -1.09
CA LYS A 32 -25.88 2.91 -1.52
C LYS A 32 -24.67 3.78 -1.16
N GLY A 33 -23.46 3.19 -1.18
CA GLY A 33 -22.21 3.83 -0.85
C GLY A 33 -21.59 4.58 -2.02
N GLN A 34 -20.59 5.41 -1.71
CA GLN A 34 -19.76 6.11 -2.69
C GLN A 34 -18.61 5.21 -3.14
N TYR A 35 -18.35 5.18 -4.44
CA TYR A 35 -17.27 4.41 -5.03
C TYR A 35 -16.14 5.33 -5.49
N VAL A 36 -14.92 5.00 -5.08
CA VAL A 36 -13.73 5.80 -5.35
C VAL A 36 -12.78 5.01 -6.24
N VAL A 37 -12.25 5.65 -7.28
CA VAL A 37 -11.11 5.14 -8.04
C VAL A 37 -9.87 5.99 -7.70
N ARG A 38 -8.76 5.33 -7.37
CA ARG A 38 -7.48 6.00 -7.10
C ARG A 38 -6.35 5.27 -7.80
N MET A 39 -5.61 5.98 -8.64
CA MET A 39 -4.43 5.42 -9.30
C MET A 39 -3.25 5.33 -8.35
N GLU A 40 -2.73 4.13 -8.17
CA GLU A 40 -1.56 3.87 -7.33
C GLU A 40 -0.30 3.79 -8.20
N ASP A 41 0.11 4.95 -8.68
CA ASP A 41 1.21 5.18 -9.61
C ASP A 41 2.48 5.74 -8.96
N ILE A 42 2.66 5.49 -7.66
CA ILE A 42 3.80 5.98 -6.88
C ILE A 42 5.15 5.41 -7.39
N ASP A 43 5.15 4.20 -7.93
CA ASP A 43 6.31 3.61 -8.62
C ASP A 43 6.39 4.13 -10.06
N ILE A 44 6.97 5.32 -10.22
CA ILE A 44 7.08 6.02 -11.51
C ILE A 44 7.91 5.26 -12.56
N GLN A 45 8.75 4.30 -12.14
CA GLN A 45 9.53 3.50 -13.08
C GLN A 45 8.66 2.46 -13.81
N ARG A 46 7.69 1.89 -13.11
CA ARG A 46 6.80 0.85 -13.65
C ARG A 46 5.42 1.35 -14.04
N SER A 47 4.95 2.40 -13.37
CA SER A 47 3.64 2.98 -13.65
C SER A 47 3.73 4.01 -14.77
N LYS A 48 2.76 3.99 -15.67
CA LYS A 48 2.68 4.92 -16.80
C LYS A 48 1.32 5.58 -16.84
N ARG A 49 1.30 6.90 -17.07
CA ARG A 49 0.07 7.68 -17.16
C ARG A 49 -0.86 7.13 -18.23
N ASP A 50 -0.32 6.83 -19.42
CA ASP A 50 -1.11 6.30 -20.53
C ASP A 50 -1.81 4.97 -20.20
N LEU A 51 -1.15 4.09 -19.43
CA LEU A 51 -1.76 2.85 -18.97
C LEU A 51 -2.86 3.10 -17.95
N GLY A 52 -2.72 4.13 -17.11
CA GLY A 52 -3.75 4.56 -16.18
C GLY A 52 -4.97 5.12 -16.90
N GLU A 53 -4.77 5.96 -17.93
CA GLU A 53 -5.87 6.47 -18.75
C GLU A 53 -6.58 5.35 -19.51
N ALA A 54 -5.84 4.42 -20.13
CA ALA A 54 -6.41 3.24 -20.78
C ALA A 54 -7.23 2.36 -19.81
N LEU A 55 -6.76 2.22 -18.58
CA LEU A 55 -7.49 1.49 -17.54
C LEU A 55 -8.82 2.20 -17.19
N LEU A 56 -8.84 3.52 -17.13
CA LEU A 56 -10.07 4.28 -16.91
C LEU A 56 -11.05 4.12 -18.08
N ASP A 57 -10.54 4.14 -19.33
CA ASP A 57 -11.36 3.89 -20.53
C ASP A 57 -11.99 2.49 -20.49
N ASP A 58 -11.22 1.47 -20.09
CA ASP A 58 -11.70 0.09 -19.96
C ASP A 58 -12.78 -0.03 -18.86
N LEU A 59 -12.60 0.64 -17.71
CA LEU A 59 -13.61 0.66 -16.64
C LEU A 59 -14.91 1.33 -17.13
N GLU A 60 -14.84 2.47 -17.79
CA GLU A 60 -16.00 3.17 -18.35
C GLU A 60 -16.71 2.29 -19.40
N TRP A 61 -15.94 1.65 -20.30
CA TRP A 61 -16.49 0.73 -21.30
C TRP A 61 -17.21 -0.47 -20.66
N LEU A 62 -16.70 -0.98 -19.52
CA LEU A 62 -17.33 -2.05 -18.74
C LEU A 62 -18.55 -1.58 -17.92
N GLY A 63 -18.87 -0.28 -17.93
CA GLY A 63 -20.02 0.29 -17.24
C GLY A 63 -19.79 0.59 -15.77
N PHE A 64 -18.54 0.73 -15.33
CA PHE A 64 -18.24 1.23 -14.00
C PHE A 64 -18.42 2.75 -13.94
N GLU A 65 -19.10 3.20 -12.91
CA GLU A 65 -19.24 4.62 -12.57
C GLU A 65 -18.67 4.85 -11.18
N TRP A 66 -17.87 5.89 -11.01
CA TRP A 66 -17.33 6.25 -9.69
C TRP A 66 -17.70 7.67 -9.30
N ASP A 67 -17.84 7.89 -8.00
CA ASP A 67 -18.28 9.16 -7.44
C ASP A 67 -17.12 10.10 -7.14
N GLU A 68 -15.93 9.52 -6.89
CA GLU A 68 -14.69 10.25 -6.64
C GLU A 68 -13.54 9.57 -7.38
N GLY A 69 -12.67 10.34 -7.98
CA GLY A 69 -11.52 9.77 -8.69
C GLY A 69 -11.04 10.62 -9.86
N PRO A 70 -10.11 10.09 -10.67
CA PRO A 70 -9.72 10.72 -11.91
C PRO A 70 -10.95 10.98 -12.78
N ARG A 71 -10.93 12.05 -13.56
CA ARG A 71 -11.98 12.54 -14.47
C ARG A 71 -13.22 13.15 -13.79
N VAL A 72 -13.63 12.64 -12.62
CA VAL A 72 -14.81 13.14 -11.91
C VAL A 72 -14.46 14.07 -10.73
N GLY A 73 -13.23 14.01 -10.22
CA GLY A 73 -12.79 14.80 -9.08
C GLY A 73 -13.30 14.26 -7.75
N GLY A 74 -13.50 15.14 -6.78
CA GLY A 74 -13.96 14.82 -5.43
C GLY A 74 -13.34 15.76 -4.38
N PRO A 75 -13.48 15.46 -3.08
CA PRO A 75 -12.97 16.31 -2.00
C PRO A 75 -11.43 16.36 -1.91
N GLU A 76 -10.74 15.39 -2.49
CA GLU A 76 -9.27 15.35 -2.51
C GLU A 76 -8.70 16.18 -3.67
N SER A 77 -7.49 16.70 -3.51
CA SER A 77 -6.83 17.51 -4.54
C SER A 77 -6.52 16.71 -5.81
N THR A 78 -6.17 15.45 -5.64
CA THR A 78 -5.87 14.54 -6.74
C THR A 78 -6.11 13.08 -6.34
N TYR A 79 -6.38 12.25 -7.35
CA TYR A 79 -6.57 10.80 -7.21
C TYR A 79 -5.46 10.00 -7.90
N TRP A 80 -4.33 10.64 -8.20
CA TRP A 80 -3.09 10.01 -8.64
C TRP A 80 -2.07 10.09 -7.50
N GLN A 81 -1.54 8.97 -7.06
CA GLN A 81 -0.60 8.95 -5.93
C GLN A 81 0.70 9.69 -6.22
N SER A 82 1.19 9.62 -7.46
CA SER A 82 2.40 10.35 -7.89
C SER A 82 2.30 11.87 -7.69
N GLU A 83 1.11 12.42 -7.70
CA GLU A 83 0.84 13.85 -7.50
C GLU A 83 0.70 14.24 -6.01
N ARG A 84 0.82 13.29 -5.08
CA ARG A 84 0.67 13.49 -3.63
C ARG A 84 1.99 13.43 -2.85
N GLN A 85 3.11 13.54 -3.53
CA GLN A 85 4.46 13.39 -2.93
C GLN A 85 4.69 14.33 -1.74
N THR A 86 4.29 15.60 -1.86
CA THR A 86 4.42 16.59 -0.77
C THR A 86 3.66 16.12 0.48
N TYR A 87 2.42 15.70 0.32
CA TYR A 87 1.60 15.21 1.43
C TYR A 87 2.21 13.96 2.09
N TYR A 88 2.75 13.03 1.30
CA TYR A 88 3.43 11.85 1.85
C TYR A 88 4.72 12.23 2.57
N GLY A 89 5.46 13.22 2.06
CA GLY A 89 6.65 13.76 2.73
C GLY A 89 6.33 14.31 4.12
N GLU A 90 5.31 15.14 4.24
CA GLU A 90 4.84 15.70 5.53
C GLU A 90 4.46 14.60 6.53
N ILE A 91 3.77 13.56 6.08
CA ILE A 91 3.42 12.41 6.94
C ILE A 91 4.67 11.64 7.37
N LEU A 92 5.63 11.42 6.47
CA LEU A 92 6.88 10.74 6.81
C LEU A 92 7.71 11.56 7.82
N GLU A 93 7.77 12.87 7.67
CA GLU A 93 8.42 13.77 8.63
C GLU A 93 7.75 13.69 10.01
N HIS A 94 6.42 13.70 10.05
CA HIS A 94 5.68 13.53 11.30
C HIS A 94 5.99 12.16 11.95
N LEU A 95 5.91 11.06 11.21
CA LEU A 95 6.23 9.72 11.71
C LEU A 95 7.68 9.62 12.22
N ALA A 96 8.62 10.30 11.55
CA ALA A 96 10.00 10.34 11.99
C ALA A 96 10.16 11.13 13.29
N SER A 97 9.47 12.28 13.44
CA SER A 97 9.51 13.09 14.67
C SER A 97 8.97 12.31 15.88
N GLU A 98 7.96 11.48 15.67
CA GLU A 98 7.38 10.59 16.69
C GLU A 98 8.16 9.28 16.89
N LYS A 99 9.29 9.09 16.16
CA LYS A 99 10.11 7.85 16.18
C LYS A 99 9.32 6.58 15.83
N LEU A 100 8.29 6.74 15.03
CA LEU A 100 7.45 5.63 14.57
C LEU A 100 8.01 4.94 13.33
N ILE A 101 9.03 5.51 12.70
CA ILE A 101 9.74 4.91 11.57
C ILE A 101 11.24 4.87 11.84
N TYR A 102 11.90 3.91 11.20
CA TYR A 102 13.35 3.75 11.27
C TYR A 102 13.94 3.34 9.91
N PRO A 103 15.21 3.70 9.63
CA PRO A 103 15.88 3.34 8.39
C PRO A 103 16.27 1.85 8.39
N CYS A 104 16.05 1.17 7.28
CA CYS A 104 16.45 -0.21 7.07
C CYS A 104 17.36 -0.35 5.84
N PHE A 105 18.55 -0.89 6.04
CA PHE A 105 19.57 -1.08 5.01
C PHE A 105 19.66 -2.53 4.50
N CYS A 106 18.74 -3.41 4.90
CA CYS A 106 18.71 -4.80 4.44
C CYS A 106 18.46 -4.87 2.93
N ASN A 107 19.21 -5.72 2.24
CA ASN A 107 18.98 -6.00 0.84
C ASN A 107 17.92 -7.12 0.66
N ARG A 108 17.46 -7.29 -0.58
CA ARG A 108 16.43 -8.29 -0.90
C ARG A 108 16.88 -9.72 -0.58
N THR A 109 18.17 -10.04 -0.82
CA THR A 109 18.74 -11.36 -0.53
C THR A 109 18.64 -11.68 0.96
N ARG A 110 19.01 -10.73 1.84
CA ARG A 110 18.86 -10.92 3.30
C ARG A 110 17.41 -11.13 3.69
N LEU A 111 16.49 -10.29 3.17
CA LEU A 111 15.07 -10.42 3.49
C LEU A 111 14.51 -11.79 3.04
N GLN A 112 14.94 -12.29 1.89
CA GLN A 112 14.58 -13.63 1.40
C GLN A 112 15.18 -14.76 2.25
N SER A 113 16.43 -14.61 2.73
CA SER A 113 17.04 -15.64 3.59
C SER A 113 16.36 -15.77 4.95
N ILE A 114 15.85 -14.68 5.50
CA ILE A 114 15.02 -14.71 6.72
C ILE A 114 13.68 -15.41 6.42
N ALA A 115 13.09 -15.12 5.27
CA ALA A 115 11.83 -15.70 4.83
C ALA A 115 11.92 -17.21 4.56
N SER A 116 13.08 -17.72 4.17
CA SER A 116 13.32 -19.14 3.88
C SER A 116 13.74 -19.97 5.09
N ALA A 117 13.97 -19.35 6.25
CA ALA A 117 14.23 -20.08 7.50
C ALA A 117 12.93 -20.82 7.92
N PRO A 118 12.97 -22.15 8.09
CA PRO A 118 11.78 -22.95 8.33
C PRO A 118 11.25 -22.69 9.76
N HIS A 119 10.25 -21.83 9.88
CA HIS A 119 9.36 -21.83 11.03
C HIS A 119 8.13 -22.65 10.65
N VAL A 120 7.95 -23.76 11.33
CA VAL A 120 6.83 -24.69 11.10
C VAL A 120 5.52 -23.93 11.36
N GLY A 121 4.76 -23.65 10.30
CA GLY A 121 3.41 -23.08 10.35
C GLY A 121 3.23 -21.62 9.89
N ASP A 122 4.28 -20.86 9.64
CA ASP A 122 4.15 -19.45 9.26
C ASP A 122 4.25 -19.23 7.74
N VAL A 123 3.13 -18.81 7.14
CA VAL A 123 3.05 -18.34 5.74
C VAL A 123 3.54 -16.89 5.61
N ILE A 124 3.73 -16.18 6.70
CA ILE A 124 4.08 -14.75 6.73
C ILE A 124 5.58 -14.61 7.03
N HIS A 125 6.30 -13.99 6.10
CA HIS A 125 7.72 -13.69 6.25
C HIS A 125 7.91 -12.52 7.21
N ARG A 126 8.34 -12.80 8.44
CA ARG A 126 8.61 -11.79 9.46
C ARG A 126 9.99 -11.17 9.26
N TYR A 127 10.07 -9.85 9.37
CA TYR A 127 11.34 -9.16 9.47
C TYR A 127 11.89 -9.26 10.89
N ASP A 128 13.15 -9.61 11.03
CA ASP A 128 13.83 -9.84 12.31
C ASP A 128 14.21 -8.57 13.11
N GLY A 129 13.78 -7.39 12.65
CA GLY A 129 14.08 -6.13 13.33
C GLY A 129 15.56 -5.68 13.25
N HIS A 130 16.40 -6.35 12.46
CA HIS A 130 17.86 -6.13 12.40
C HIS A 130 18.30 -4.66 12.39
N CYS A 131 17.60 -3.79 11.67
CA CYS A 131 17.94 -2.38 11.59
C CYS A 131 17.19 -1.49 12.61
N ARG A 132 16.31 -2.06 13.43
CA ARG A 132 15.44 -1.29 14.33
C ARG A 132 16.22 -0.54 15.43
N HIS A 133 17.33 -1.11 15.86
CA HIS A 133 18.12 -0.61 17.00
C HIS A 133 19.55 -0.25 16.58
N LEU A 134 19.76 0.16 15.32
CA LEU A 134 21.06 0.62 14.87
C LEU A 134 21.44 1.93 15.59
N GLU A 135 22.70 2.03 15.99
CA GLU A 135 23.27 3.26 16.53
C GLU A 135 23.34 4.35 15.47
N ASP A 136 23.14 5.60 15.86
CA ASP A 136 23.17 6.77 14.97
C ASP A 136 24.46 6.87 14.13
N LYS A 137 25.58 6.43 14.69
CA LYS A 137 26.87 6.40 13.98
C LYS A 137 26.83 5.46 12.78
N LEU A 138 26.29 4.23 12.97
CA LEU A 138 26.15 3.24 11.91
C LEU A 138 25.11 3.65 10.88
N ILE A 139 24.02 4.29 11.31
CA ILE A 139 23.01 4.85 10.40
C ILE A 139 23.67 5.87 9.46
N LYS A 140 24.44 6.82 9.99
CA LYS A 140 25.16 7.82 9.19
C LYS A 140 26.15 7.19 8.22
N GLU A 141 26.88 6.18 8.65
CA GLU A 141 27.83 5.45 7.81
C GLU A 141 27.12 4.74 6.64
N PHE A 142 26.04 4.03 6.92
CA PHE A 142 25.27 3.34 5.89
C PHE A 142 24.57 4.29 4.92
N MET A 143 24.09 5.44 5.38
CA MET A 143 23.51 6.47 4.51
C MET A 143 24.49 7.03 3.48
N MET A 144 25.81 6.99 3.75
CA MET A 144 26.82 7.41 2.77
C MET A 144 26.92 6.45 1.58
N SER A 145 26.51 5.20 1.74
CA SER A 145 26.68 4.15 0.72
C SER A 145 25.37 3.67 0.11
N LYS A 146 24.24 3.85 0.81
CA LYS A 146 22.95 3.29 0.39
C LYS A 146 21.79 4.09 0.95
N GLU A 147 20.82 4.38 0.09
CA GLU A 147 19.53 4.92 0.51
C GLU A 147 18.72 3.85 1.28
N PRO A 148 18.24 4.14 2.49
CA PRO A 148 17.47 3.18 3.28
C PRO A 148 16.03 3.07 2.81
N SER A 149 15.43 1.90 3.04
CA SER A 149 13.97 1.79 3.11
C SER A 149 13.50 2.24 4.49
N LEU A 150 12.40 2.98 4.57
CA LEU A 150 11.78 3.33 5.85
C LEU A 150 10.84 2.21 6.30
N ARG A 151 10.96 1.80 7.55
CA ARG A 151 10.09 0.80 8.18
C ARG A 151 9.31 1.40 9.33
N LEU A 152 8.05 1.05 9.45
CA LEU A 152 7.22 1.39 10.61
C LEU A 152 7.67 0.56 11.82
N ALA A 153 7.86 1.24 12.96
CA ALA A 153 8.10 0.59 14.25
C ALA A 153 6.75 0.18 14.85
N VAL A 154 6.39 -1.08 14.70
CA VAL A 154 5.16 -1.63 15.30
C VAL A 154 5.50 -2.18 16.68
N ASN A 155 4.66 -1.91 17.67
CA ASN A 155 4.73 -2.56 18.99
C ASN A 155 3.89 -3.83 18.98
N SER A 156 4.24 -4.79 19.86
CA SER A 156 3.42 -5.98 20.01
C SER A 156 2.02 -5.60 20.44
N CYS A 157 1.02 -6.03 19.69
CA CYS A 157 -0.39 -5.81 20.03
C CYS A 157 -1.27 -6.86 19.36
N ASP A 158 -2.43 -7.07 19.97
CA ASP A 158 -3.48 -7.89 19.38
C ASP A 158 -4.47 -7.00 18.63
N LEU A 159 -4.85 -7.45 17.45
CA LEU A 159 -5.84 -6.77 16.60
C LEU A 159 -7.02 -7.70 16.35
N ASP A 160 -8.20 -7.25 16.78
CA ASP A 160 -9.45 -7.92 16.55
C ASP A 160 -10.29 -7.15 15.53
N PHE A 161 -10.78 -7.85 14.50
CA PHE A 161 -11.69 -7.25 13.53
C PHE A 161 -12.61 -8.31 12.91
N VAL A 162 -13.68 -7.85 12.28
CA VAL A 162 -14.59 -8.71 11.55
C VAL A 162 -14.38 -8.51 10.06
N ASP A 163 -13.84 -9.52 9.38
CA ASP A 163 -13.86 -9.61 7.94
C ASP A 163 -15.24 -10.07 7.48
N ARG A 164 -15.80 -9.41 6.45
CA ARG A 164 -17.17 -9.71 6.01
C ARG A 164 -17.31 -11.07 5.31
N TRP A 165 -16.23 -11.64 4.82
CA TRP A 165 -16.18 -12.92 4.13
C TRP A 165 -15.68 -14.05 5.04
N GLN A 166 -14.66 -13.75 5.87
CA GLN A 166 -14.01 -14.74 6.72
C GLN A 166 -14.50 -14.73 8.17
N GLY A 167 -15.34 -13.75 8.55
CA GLY A 167 -15.83 -13.62 9.91
C GLY A 167 -14.80 -12.98 10.85
N PHE A 168 -14.89 -13.32 12.13
CA PHE A 168 -13.98 -12.78 13.15
C PHE A 168 -12.54 -13.20 12.91
N GLN A 169 -11.64 -12.22 12.94
CA GLN A 169 -10.20 -12.40 12.79
C GLN A 169 -9.47 -11.86 14.02
N HIS A 170 -8.51 -12.61 14.51
CA HIS A 170 -7.59 -12.22 15.55
C HIS A 170 -6.16 -12.31 15.01
N ILE A 171 -5.43 -11.20 15.07
CA ILE A 171 -4.03 -11.14 14.61
C ILE A 171 -3.17 -10.61 15.74
N HIS A 172 -2.15 -11.39 16.13
CA HIS A 172 -1.09 -10.92 17.01
C HIS A 172 0.04 -10.30 16.19
N LEU A 173 0.31 -9.02 16.41
CA LEU A 173 1.48 -8.32 15.84
C LEU A 173 2.63 -8.42 16.83
N GLU A 174 3.76 -8.90 16.39
CA GLU A 174 5.01 -8.87 17.15
C GLU A 174 5.83 -7.65 16.73
N GLY A 175 6.33 -6.92 17.71
CA GLY A 175 7.09 -5.70 17.51
C GLY A 175 8.59 -5.91 17.36
#